data_444b34b6eb8d1f550e32b722210164ef
#
_entry.id   444b34b6eb8d1f550e32b722210164ef
#
_cell.length_a   1.000
_cell.length_b   1.000
_cell.length_c   1.000
_cell.angle_alpha   90.00
_cell.angle_beta   90.00
_cell.angle_gamma   90.00
#
_symmetry.space_group_name_H-M   'P 1'
#
loop_
_entity.id
_entity.type
_entity.pdbx_description
1 polymer ?
#
loop_
_entity_poly.entity_id
_entity_poly.type
_entity_poly.pdbx_seq_one_letter_code
_entity_poly.pdbx_strand_id
1 'polypeptide(L)'
;MKNRESIDRIIQVNDINIGNHIARMRKSMNIKQTDMVARLQINGIDISIYSYNRIEKGTQNPTVSFLFACCHILECDMNTIFVFMSHSRI
;
A
#
# COMPACT_ATOMS: atom_id res chain seq x y z
N MET A 1 13.45 -4.76 -23.21
CA MET A 1 12.89 -3.54 -22.79
C MET A 1 11.85 -3.66 -21.70
N LYS A 2 11.95 -2.82 -20.74
CA LYS A 2 11.04 -2.92 -19.67
C LYS A 2 9.78 -2.26 -19.98
N ASN A 3 8.65 -2.76 -19.54
CA ASN A 3 7.44 -2.05 -19.75
C ASN A 3 7.25 -1.02 -18.63
N ARG A 4 6.32 -0.10 -18.84
CA ARG A 4 6.13 0.98 -17.92
C ARG A 4 5.57 0.58 -16.60
N GLU A 5 4.80 -0.48 -16.60
CA GLU A 5 4.19 -0.95 -15.37
C GLU A 5 5.20 -1.34 -14.33
N SER A 6 6.34 -1.89 -14.76
CA SER A 6 7.33 -2.29 -13.77
C SER A 6 8.03 -1.10 -13.15
N ILE A 7 7.91 0.10 -13.73
CA ILE A 7 8.45 1.31 -13.13
C ILE A 7 7.52 1.86 -12.08
N ASP A 8 6.21 1.78 -12.33
CA ASP A 8 5.22 2.34 -11.42
C ASP A 8 4.92 1.48 -10.22
N ARG A 9 5.15 0.19 -10.30
CA ARG A 9 4.71 -0.72 -9.26
C ARG A 9 5.86 -1.20 -8.41
N ILE A 10 5.58 -1.31 -7.13
CA ILE A 10 6.54 -1.86 -6.17
C ILE A 10 6.33 -3.36 -6.14
N ILE A 11 7.38 -4.10 -6.50
CA ILE A 11 7.30 -5.55 -6.52
C ILE A 11 7.69 -6.09 -5.16
N GLN A 12 6.79 -6.82 -4.57
CA GLN A 12 7.00 -7.40 -3.25
C GLN A 12 7.62 -8.77 -3.42
N VAL A 13 8.67 -9.03 -2.65
CA VAL A 13 9.40 -10.30 -2.75
C VAL A 13 9.45 -10.97 -1.39
N ASN A 14 9.56 -12.29 -1.43
CA ASN A 14 9.65 -13.13 -0.23
C ASN A 14 8.45 -12.88 0.67
N ASP A 15 8.70 -12.76 1.95
CA ASP A 15 7.65 -12.52 2.92
C ASP A 15 7.43 -11.05 3.22
N ILE A 16 8.17 -10.20 2.53
CA ILE A 16 8.03 -8.77 2.73
C ILE A 16 6.74 -8.34 2.07
N ASN A 17 5.84 -7.81 2.86
CA ASN A 17 4.51 -7.50 2.36
C ASN A 17 4.07 -6.12 2.81
N ILE A 18 4.20 -5.17 1.89
CA ILE A 18 3.80 -3.79 2.15
C ILE A 18 2.31 -3.73 2.46
N GLY A 19 1.52 -4.55 1.77
CA GLY A 19 0.09 -4.57 1.97
C GLY A 19 -0.30 -4.95 3.38
N ASN A 20 0.36 -5.96 3.94
CA ASN A 20 0.10 -6.35 5.33
C ASN A 20 0.44 -5.25 6.31
N HIS A 21 1.51 -4.53 6.02
CA HIS A 21 1.92 -3.42 6.88
C HIS A 21 0.89 -2.30 6.83
N ILE A 22 0.40 -1.98 5.63
CA ILE A 22 -0.66 -0.99 5.46
C ILE A 22 -1.91 -1.43 6.21
N ALA A 23 -2.26 -2.71 6.11
CA ALA A 23 -3.43 -3.23 6.80
C ALA A 23 -3.31 -3.06 8.31
N ARG A 24 -2.14 -3.32 8.87
CA ARG A 24 -1.94 -3.15 10.30
C ARG A 24 -2.08 -1.70 10.72
N MET A 25 -1.49 -0.79 9.95
CA MET A 25 -1.59 0.62 10.27
C MET A 25 -3.03 1.09 10.18
N ARG A 26 -3.74 0.64 9.14
CA ARG A 26 -5.14 0.99 8.97
C ARG A 26 -5.97 0.53 10.15
N LYS A 27 -5.77 -0.72 10.56
CA LYS A 27 -6.53 -1.29 11.67
C LYS A 27 -6.21 -0.59 12.98
N SER A 28 -4.96 -0.21 13.17
CA SER A 28 -4.58 0.49 14.40
C SER A 28 -5.25 1.85 14.52
N MET A 29 -5.70 2.42 13.40
CA MET A 29 -6.42 3.68 13.39
C MET A 29 -7.93 3.48 13.33
N ASN A 30 -8.38 2.23 13.43
CA ASN A 30 -9.81 1.90 13.38
C ASN A 30 -10.49 2.33 12.09
N ILE A 31 -9.78 2.25 10.98
CA ILE A 31 -10.32 2.59 9.68
C ILE A 31 -10.71 1.31 8.96
N LYS A 32 -11.96 1.23 8.52
CA LYS A 32 -12.43 0.07 7.76
C LYS A 32 -11.89 0.12 6.34
N GLN A 33 -11.80 -1.03 5.66
CA GLN A 33 -11.34 -1.06 4.28
C GLN A 33 -12.18 -0.17 3.38
N THR A 34 -13.51 -0.16 3.55
CA THR A 34 -14.37 0.67 2.74
C THR A 34 -14.07 2.14 2.94
N ASP A 35 -13.79 2.54 4.16
CA ASP A 35 -13.44 3.93 4.44
C ASP A 35 -12.09 4.29 3.85
N MET A 36 -11.15 3.36 3.92
CA MET A 36 -9.82 3.58 3.35
C MET A 36 -9.93 3.79 1.84
N VAL A 37 -10.74 2.97 1.17
CA VAL A 37 -10.94 3.11 -0.27
C VAL A 37 -11.57 4.46 -0.60
N ALA A 38 -12.58 4.88 0.19
CA ALA A 38 -13.20 6.17 -0.04
C ALA A 38 -12.19 7.31 0.09
N ARG A 39 -11.32 7.24 1.08
CA ARG A 39 -10.29 8.26 1.28
C ARG A 39 -9.26 8.25 0.16
N LEU A 40 -8.91 7.07 -0.33
CA LEU A 40 -8.01 6.95 -1.47
C LEU A 40 -8.61 7.61 -2.71
N GLN A 41 -9.90 7.38 -2.95
CA GLN A 41 -10.57 7.98 -4.09
C GLN A 41 -10.60 9.50 -3.98
N ILE A 42 -10.84 10.02 -2.79
CA ILE A 42 -10.81 11.46 -2.55
C ILE A 42 -9.41 12.02 -2.86
N ASN A 43 -8.39 11.21 -2.61
CA ASN A 43 -7.01 11.61 -2.88
C ASN A 43 -6.57 11.28 -4.31
N GLY A 44 -7.50 11.00 -5.19
CA GLY A 44 -7.21 10.83 -6.61
C GLY A 44 -6.79 9.45 -7.03
N ILE A 45 -6.90 8.45 -6.14
CA ILE A 45 -6.55 7.08 -6.47
C ILE A 45 -7.81 6.34 -6.89
N ASP A 46 -7.86 5.99 -8.18
CA ASP A 46 -9.01 5.28 -8.72
C ASP A 46 -8.84 3.79 -8.46
N ILE A 47 -9.33 3.35 -7.31
CA ILE A 47 -9.15 1.96 -6.90
C ILE A 47 -10.46 1.40 -6.37
N SER A 48 -10.72 0.13 -6.68
CA SER A 48 -11.90 -0.57 -6.18
C SER A 48 -11.57 -1.24 -4.84
N ILE A 49 -12.61 -1.61 -4.11
CA ILE A 49 -12.43 -2.35 -2.86
C ILE A 49 -11.76 -3.70 -3.14
N TYR A 50 -12.02 -4.29 -4.28
CA TYR A 50 -11.44 -5.59 -4.63
C TYR A 50 -9.92 -5.46 -4.85
N SER A 51 -9.49 -4.45 -5.59
CA SER A 51 -8.07 -4.21 -5.79
C SER A 51 -7.39 -3.86 -4.48
N TYR A 52 -8.01 -3.01 -3.69
CA TYR A 52 -7.45 -2.62 -2.41
C TYR A 52 -7.25 -3.86 -1.52
N ASN A 53 -8.26 -4.72 -1.46
CA ASN A 53 -8.17 -5.93 -0.65
C ASN A 53 -7.02 -6.81 -1.12
N ARG A 54 -6.83 -6.94 -2.43
CA ARG A 54 -5.73 -7.75 -2.96
C ARG A 54 -4.37 -7.16 -2.62
N ILE A 55 -4.26 -5.84 -2.59
CA ILE A 55 -3.00 -5.21 -2.19
C ILE A 55 -2.68 -5.53 -0.73
N GLU A 56 -3.67 -5.43 0.14
CA GLU A 56 -3.45 -5.78 1.56
C GLU A 56 -3.06 -7.23 1.74
N LYS A 57 -3.60 -8.11 0.90
CA LYS A 57 -3.28 -9.53 0.98
C LYS A 57 -1.95 -9.89 0.31
N GLY A 58 -1.38 -8.96 -0.43
CA GLY A 58 -0.11 -9.20 -1.12
C GLY A 58 -0.25 -9.89 -2.45
N THR A 59 -1.46 -9.99 -2.99
CA THR A 59 -1.68 -10.63 -4.29
C THR A 59 -1.73 -9.64 -5.44
N GLN A 60 -1.62 -8.35 -5.14
CA GLN A 60 -1.53 -7.32 -6.15
C GLN A 60 -0.52 -6.29 -5.67
N ASN A 61 0.40 -5.91 -6.54
CA ASN A 61 1.43 -4.93 -6.19
C ASN A 61 0.85 -3.52 -6.23
N PRO A 62 1.19 -2.68 -5.25
CA PRO A 62 0.73 -1.30 -5.25
C PRO A 62 1.52 -0.44 -6.21
N THR A 63 0.95 0.69 -6.60
CA THR A 63 1.70 1.71 -7.33
C THR A 63 2.33 2.67 -6.34
N VAL A 64 3.30 3.43 -6.80
CA VAL A 64 3.93 4.45 -5.96
C VAL A 64 2.89 5.50 -5.53
N SER A 65 2.02 5.91 -6.45
CA SER A 65 0.97 6.89 -6.14
C SER A 65 0.05 6.39 -5.03
N PHE A 66 -0.30 5.11 -5.10
CA PHE A 66 -1.12 4.50 -4.07
C PHE A 66 -0.43 4.59 -2.70
N LEU A 67 0.87 4.30 -2.67
CA LEU A 67 1.62 4.33 -1.41
C LEU A 67 1.70 5.74 -0.83
N PHE A 68 1.92 6.74 -1.66
CA PHE A 68 1.93 8.12 -1.17
C PHE A 68 0.58 8.52 -0.59
N ALA A 69 -0.51 8.12 -1.27
CA ALA A 69 -1.84 8.42 -0.76
C ALA A 69 -2.11 7.71 0.56
N CYS A 70 -1.68 6.45 0.68
CA CYS A 70 -1.82 5.72 1.95
C CYS A 70 -1.06 6.42 3.06
N CYS A 71 0.15 6.88 2.79
CA CYS A 71 0.94 7.57 3.79
C CYS A 71 0.24 8.84 4.27
N HIS A 72 -0.37 9.56 3.35
CA HIS A 72 -1.11 10.76 3.70
C HIS A 72 -2.30 10.43 4.61
N ILE A 73 -3.06 9.41 4.23
CA ILE A 73 -4.26 9.02 4.98
C ILE A 73 -3.89 8.46 6.35
N LEU A 74 -2.84 7.66 6.41
CA LEU A 74 -2.43 6.98 7.64
C LEU A 74 -1.46 7.81 8.47
N GLU A 75 -1.18 9.04 8.03
CA GLU A 75 -0.34 9.98 8.78
C GLU A 75 1.05 9.42 9.05
N CYS A 76 1.63 8.80 8.05
CA CYS A 76 2.98 8.30 8.14
C CYS A 76 3.75 8.76 6.90
N ASP A 77 5.04 8.47 6.84
CA ASP A 77 5.80 8.80 5.66
C ASP A 77 6.27 7.52 4.97
N MET A 78 6.82 7.67 3.78
CA MET A 78 7.27 6.52 3.01
C MET A 78 8.38 5.77 3.72
N ASN A 79 9.19 6.47 4.49
CA ASN A 79 10.25 5.83 5.25
C ASN A 79 9.73 4.79 6.21
N THR A 80 8.60 5.06 6.84
CA THR A 80 8.00 4.13 7.79
C THR A 80 7.78 2.77 7.14
N ILE A 81 7.26 2.78 5.90
CA ILE A 81 6.96 1.54 5.19
C ILE A 81 8.25 0.84 4.77
N PHE A 82 9.19 1.59 4.21
CA PHE A 82 10.40 0.97 3.67
C PHE A 82 11.38 0.54 4.76
N VAL A 83 11.42 1.23 5.88
CA VAL A 83 12.24 0.80 7.01
C VAL A 83 11.74 -0.54 7.53
N PHE A 84 10.43 -0.71 7.60
CA PHE A 84 9.87 -1.99 7.99
C PHE A 84 10.34 -3.10 7.06
N MET A 85 10.34 -2.86 5.77
CA MET A 85 10.81 -3.84 4.80
C MET A 85 12.28 -4.14 4.98
N SER A 86 13.08 -3.11 5.19
CA SER A 86 14.52 -3.30 5.38
C SER A 86 14.81 -4.15 6.59
N HIS A 87 14.13 -3.91 7.69
CA HIS A 87 14.32 -4.72 8.88
C HIS A 87 13.92 -6.16 8.66
N SER A 88 12.87 -6.38 7.87
CA SER A 88 12.43 -7.74 7.59
C SER A 88 13.45 -8.54 6.80
N ARG A 89 14.35 -7.88 6.10
CA ARG A 89 15.33 -8.55 5.27
C ARG A 89 16.56 -8.98 6.04
N ILE A 90 16.74 -8.45 7.19
CA ILE A 90 17.89 -8.79 8.01
C ILE A 90 17.59 -9.99 8.87
#